data_dc4845685da46034fd7b62c25481f858
#
_entry.id   dc4845685da46034fd7b62c25481f858
#
_cell.length_a   1.000
_cell.length_b   1.000
_cell.length_c   1.000
_cell.angle_alpha   90.00
_cell.angle_beta   90.00
_cell.angle_gamma   90.00
#
_symmetry.space_group_name_H-M   'P 1'
#
loop_
_entity.id
_entity.type
_entity.pdbx_description
1 polymer ?
#
loop_
_entity_poly.entity_id
_entity_poly.type
_entity_poly.pdbx_seq_one_letter_code
_entity_poly.pdbx_strand_id
1 'polypeptide(L)'
;MKERRRYGEAASAQLDEECIRIMEEIREEARKYPADCVYNMDETGKYWKMKPDRSLTTQVEHGRKKDKARITACLTCNATGTDRLPIWFIGKAKRPNCFKNEYLDGLQSIGAIWRYNDTAWMNHKIMEEYLRWFNQEMKKQGKHTLLLMDNFSAHEVAVELLGGLDSLSNTKVMWLPPNATSIHQPLDQGIIQNWKAYIQHQFVTFIAQTFDDNKDLSKEMHVLRAIRWGISAWENSVTSSTIQNCWARSQAIDFGSRPLPSPDMWAESQPQLDAIRQTLYRLKESGYIAAIPNIQEYISPYTERVEDNCPDSLVDEIVSQYIIQEQEEDKEESNIHQQVKVTSQEALLSLDTLRRYEEQNNGDLQLLKLLRRREQELISSQLSSIQQSQLDNWLQK
;
A
#
# COMPACT_ATOMS: atom_id res chain seq x y z
N MET A 1 -34.31 4.33 13.43
CA MET A 1 -33.45 3.19 13.05
C MET A 1 -32.09 3.72 12.67
N LYS A 2 -31.03 3.48 13.46
CA LYS A 2 -29.66 3.86 13.14
C LYS A 2 -29.02 2.73 12.37
N GLU A 3 -28.70 2.95 11.09
CA GLU A 3 -27.87 2.04 10.31
C GLU A 3 -26.52 1.86 11.00
N ARG A 4 -26.25 0.66 11.49
CA ARG A 4 -24.91 0.22 11.85
C ARG A 4 -24.21 -0.15 10.53
N ARG A 5 -23.27 0.66 10.06
CA ARG A 5 -22.31 0.27 9.04
C ARG A 5 -21.58 -0.98 9.55
N ARG A 6 -21.78 -2.08 8.86
CA ARG A 6 -21.06 -3.33 9.10
C ARG A 6 -19.59 -3.05 8.75
N TYR A 7 -18.72 -3.22 9.70
CA TYR A 7 -17.30 -3.31 9.47
C TYR A 7 -17.03 -4.54 8.61
N GLY A 8 -16.33 -4.31 7.53
CA GLY A 8 -15.77 -5.08 6.47
C GLY A 8 -15.67 -6.62 6.60
N GLU A 9 -15.22 -7.18 5.56
CA GLU A 9 -15.01 -8.58 5.16
C GLU A 9 -14.67 -9.62 6.25
N ALA A 10 -14.14 -9.21 7.40
CA ALA A 10 -13.88 -10.09 8.56
C ALA A 10 -15.12 -10.77 9.16
N ALA A 11 -16.34 -10.34 8.81
CA ALA A 11 -17.58 -10.93 9.32
C ALA A 11 -18.20 -11.97 8.38
N SER A 12 -17.66 -12.20 7.19
CA SER A 12 -18.21 -13.12 6.19
C SER A 12 -17.21 -14.18 5.70
N ALA A 13 -15.97 -14.20 6.18
CA ALA A 13 -15.04 -15.28 5.88
C ALA A 13 -15.48 -16.56 6.65
N GLN A 14 -16.54 -17.21 6.20
CA GLN A 14 -16.59 -18.65 6.30
C GLN A 14 -15.39 -19.13 5.47
N LEU A 15 -14.40 -19.70 6.17
CA LEU A 15 -13.28 -20.39 5.53
C LEU A 15 -13.92 -21.45 4.64
N ASP A 16 -13.93 -21.23 3.34
CA ASP A 16 -14.39 -22.24 2.42
C ASP A 16 -13.41 -23.43 2.41
N GLU A 17 -13.82 -24.56 1.89
CA GLU A 17 -13.00 -25.78 1.87
C GLU A 17 -11.69 -25.55 1.12
N GLU A 18 -11.67 -24.65 0.13
CA GLU A 18 -10.51 -24.29 -0.65
C GLU A 18 -9.48 -23.53 0.21
N CYS A 19 -9.92 -22.56 1.01
CA CYS A 19 -9.06 -21.83 1.94
C CYS A 19 -8.40 -22.78 2.96
N ILE A 20 -9.18 -23.70 3.52
CA ILE A 20 -8.66 -24.71 4.46
C ILE A 20 -7.58 -25.56 3.80
N ARG A 21 -7.84 -26.05 2.58
CA ARG A 21 -6.89 -26.87 1.81
C ARG A 21 -5.58 -26.13 1.53
N ILE A 22 -5.64 -24.89 1.04
CA ILE A 22 -4.45 -24.10 0.76
C ILE A 22 -3.65 -23.84 2.04
N MET A 23 -4.33 -23.55 3.17
CA MET A 23 -3.65 -23.34 4.45
C MET A 23 -3.00 -24.61 4.99
N GLU A 24 -3.57 -25.78 4.75
CA GLU A 24 -2.95 -27.06 5.10
C GLU A 24 -1.70 -27.31 4.26
N GLU A 25 -1.76 -27.07 2.95
CA GLU A 25 -0.59 -27.16 2.04
C GLU A 25 0.55 -26.22 2.49
N ILE A 26 0.21 -24.99 2.89
CA ILE A 26 1.18 -24.02 3.42
C ILE A 26 1.82 -24.54 4.72
N ARG A 27 1.02 -25.07 5.66
CA ARG A 27 1.55 -25.61 6.92
C ARG A 27 2.44 -26.85 6.70
N GLU A 28 2.04 -27.74 5.79
CA GLU A 28 2.85 -28.91 5.44
C GLU A 28 4.19 -28.49 4.81
N GLU A 29 4.16 -27.51 3.90
CA GLU A 29 5.39 -26.99 3.31
C GLU A 29 6.25 -26.31 4.36
N ALA A 30 5.66 -25.47 5.21
CA ALA A 30 6.39 -24.74 6.25
C ALA A 30 7.13 -25.65 7.25
N ARG A 31 6.61 -26.86 7.52
CA ARG A 31 7.31 -27.85 8.36
C ARG A 31 8.68 -28.30 7.81
N LYS A 32 8.94 -28.09 6.53
CA LYS A 32 10.23 -28.40 5.90
C LYS A 32 11.31 -27.37 6.18
N TYR A 33 10.94 -26.22 6.75
CA TYR A 33 11.82 -25.09 7.01
C TYR A 33 11.91 -24.83 8.52
N PRO A 34 13.08 -24.45 9.04
CA PRO A 34 13.17 -23.85 10.36
C PRO A 34 12.29 -22.59 10.45
N ALA A 35 11.69 -22.31 11.58
CA ALA A 35 10.77 -21.17 11.73
C ALA A 35 11.43 -19.80 11.43
N ASP A 36 12.74 -19.68 11.61
CA ASP A 36 13.53 -18.50 11.27
C ASP A 36 13.83 -18.38 9.76
N CYS A 37 13.49 -19.41 8.98
CA CYS A 37 13.54 -19.44 7.52
C CYS A 37 12.15 -19.34 6.86
N VAL A 38 11.08 -19.14 7.64
CA VAL A 38 9.73 -18.85 7.11
C VAL A 38 9.46 -17.36 7.26
N TYR A 39 9.22 -16.67 6.15
CA TYR A 39 9.02 -15.23 6.07
C TYR A 39 7.61 -14.90 5.59
N ASN A 40 7.12 -13.74 6.00
CA ASN A 40 5.94 -13.12 5.43
C ASN A 40 6.30 -11.71 4.97
N MET A 41 5.82 -11.33 3.81
CA MET A 41 5.91 -9.98 3.25
C MET A 41 4.50 -9.44 3.01
N ASP A 42 4.34 -8.15 3.24
CA ASP A 42 3.11 -7.42 2.98
C ASP A 42 3.36 -5.93 2.76
N GLU A 43 2.48 -5.27 2.02
CA GLU A 43 2.51 -3.85 1.73
C GLU A 43 1.46 -3.10 2.53
N THR A 44 1.84 -1.90 2.97
CA THR A 44 0.89 -1.01 3.62
C THR A 44 1.08 0.43 3.21
N GLY A 45 -0.02 1.11 2.90
CA GLY A 45 -0.01 2.55 2.68
C GLY A 45 0.16 3.32 3.99
N LYS A 46 0.78 4.51 3.92
CA LYS A 46 0.83 5.47 5.03
C LYS A 46 0.68 6.92 4.55
N TYR A 47 -0.33 7.61 5.06
CA TYR A 47 -0.44 9.06 4.93
C TYR A 47 0.52 9.73 5.89
N TRP A 48 1.69 10.10 5.40
CA TRP A 48 2.82 10.52 6.25
C TRP A 48 2.72 11.93 6.82
N LYS A 49 1.76 12.75 6.38
CA LYS A 49 1.53 14.13 6.88
C LYS A 49 0.07 14.48 7.14
N MET A 50 -0.80 13.47 7.28
CA MET A 50 -2.21 13.69 7.55
C MET A 50 -2.43 14.13 8.99
N LYS A 51 -2.77 15.41 9.16
CA LYS A 51 -3.09 16.03 10.46
C LYS A 51 -4.36 15.44 11.06
N PRO A 52 -4.54 15.51 12.42
CA PRO A 52 -5.83 15.23 13.04
C PRO A 52 -6.90 16.16 12.48
N ASP A 53 -8.15 15.69 12.40
CA ASP A 53 -9.25 16.50 11.88
C ASP A 53 -9.53 17.73 12.76
N ARG A 54 -9.77 18.88 12.09
CA ARG A 54 -10.16 20.15 12.66
C ARG A 54 -9.13 20.81 13.58
N SER A 55 -8.06 21.39 13.00
CA SER A 55 -7.27 22.40 13.70
C SER A 55 -8.09 23.72 13.76
N LEU A 56 -8.18 24.31 14.94
CA LEU A 56 -8.64 25.69 15.12
C LEU A 56 -7.48 26.61 14.68
N THR A 57 -7.36 26.88 13.39
CA THR A 57 -6.49 27.97 12.94
C THR A 57 -7.29 29.25 13.04
N THR A 58 -6.67 30.34 13.52
CA THR A 58 -7.23 31.70 13.59
C THR A 58 -7.62 32.27 12.23
N GLN A 59 -7.25 31.63 11.14
CA GLN A 59 -7.76 31.87 9.79
C GLN A 59 -8.62 30.68 9.37
N VAL A 60 -9.90 30.94 9.18
CA VAL A 60 -10.87 29.98 8.65
C VAL A 60 -10.50 29.67 7.20
N GLU A 61 -9.64 28.67 6.98
CA GLU A 61 -9.39 28.13 5.65
C GLU A 61 -10.54 27.18 5.30
N HIS A 62 -11.61 27.73 4.75
CA HIS A 62 -12.71 26.96 4.22
C HIS A 62 -12.20 26.05 3.08
N GLY A 63 -12.33 24.72 3.23
CA GLY A 63 -12.20 23.77 2.13
C GLY A 63 -10.83 23.13 1.91
N ARG A 64 -9.87 23.17 2.83
CA ARG A 64 -8.64 22.39 2.68
C ARG A 64 -8.94 20.89 2.74
N LYS A 65 -8.78 20.21 1.59
CA LYS A 65 -8.76 18.74 1.51
C LYS A 65 -7.66 18.21 2.44
N LYS A 66 -7.94 17.11 3.18
CA LYS A 66 -6.93 16.38 3.96
C LYS A 66 -5.72 16.12 3.07
N ASP A 67 -4.52 16.41 3.57
CA ASP A 67 -3.31 16.10 2.83
C ASP A 67 -3.07 14.58 2.89
N LYS A 68 -3.45 13.91 1.82
CA LYS A 68 -3.34 12.46 1.64
C LYS A 68 -2.05 12.08 0.90
N ALA A 69 -0.96 12.84 1.09
CA ALA A 69 0.32 12.44 0.56
C ALA A 69 0.72 11.09 1.15
N ARG A 70 0.89 10.10 0.27
CA ARG A 70 1.06 8.69 0.61
C ARG A 70 2.46 8.21 0.25
N ILE A 71 2.97 7.28 1.04
CA ILE A 71 4.01 6.32 0.70
C ILE A 71 3.47 4.92 0.95
N THR A 72 3.97 3.94 0.23
CA THR A 72 3.78 2.53 0.55
C THR A 72 5.04 2.00 1.21
N ALA A 73 4.89 1.20 2.25
CA ALA A 73 5.95 0.46 2.91
C ALA A 73 5.72 -1.03 2.70
N CYS A 74 6.72 -1.73 2.19
CA CYS A 74 6.75 -3.18 2.10
C CYS A 74 7.57 -3.69 3.29
N LEU A 75 6.93 -4.42 4.19
CA LEU A 75 7.49 -4.96 5.42
C LEU A 75 7.72 -6.46 5.26
N THR A 76 8.84 -6.96 5.81
CA THR A 76 9.18 -8.38 5.71
C THR A 76 9.86 -8.85 6.98
N CYS A 77 9.33 -9.90 7.61
CA CYS A 77 9.94 -10.53 8.78
C CYS A 77 9.77 -12.04 8.78
N ASN A 78 10.65 -12.72 9.49
CA ASN A 78 10.52 -14.15 9.72
C ASN A 78 9.57 -14.47 10.90
N ALA A 79 9.16 -15.73 11.01
CA ALA A 79 8.19 -16.17 12.00
C ALA A 79 8.69 -16.08 13.45
N THR A 80 10.01 -16.08 13.67
CA THR A 80 10.63 -15.95 14.99
C THR A 80 10.85 -14.49 15.41
N GLY A 81 10.68 -13.53 14.48
CA GLY A 81 10.97 -12.11 14.71
C GLY A 81 12.45 -11.81 14.93
N THR A 82 13.34 -12.74 14.64
CA THR A 82 14.80 -12.59 14.75
C THR A 82 15.39 -11.87 13.54
N ASP A 83 14.72 -11.93 12.41
CA ASP A 83 15.14 -11.27 11.17
C ASP A 83 14.00 -10.40 10.63
N ARG A 84 14.29 -9.11 10.49
CA ARG A 84 13.46 -8.07 9.91
C ARG A 84 14.24 -7.43 8.78
N LEU A 85 13.77 -7.60 7.57
CA LEU A 85 14.48 -7.10 6.40
C LEU A 85 14.33 -5.57 6.26
N PRO A 86 15.25 -4.90 5.56
CA PRO A 86 15.13 -3.49 5.22
C PRO A 86 13.78 -3.17 4.58
N ILE A 87 13.14 -2.09 5.04
CA ILE A 87 11.84 -1.67 4.49
C ILE A 87 12.03 -1.13 3.07
N TRP A 88 11.20 -1.60 2.15
CA TRP A 88 11.05 -0.96 0.84
C TRP A 88 9.98 0.12 0.92
N PHE A 89 10.37 1.36 0.66
CA PHE A 89 9.44 2.47 0.57
C PHE A 89 9.20 2.85 -0.89
N ILE A 90 7.94 2.99 -1.26
CA ILE A 90 7.52 3.38 -2.61
C ILE A 90 6.84 4.74 -2.52
N GLY A 91 7.33 5.72 -3.25
CA GLY A 91 6.76 7.06 -3.32
C GLY A 91 6.55 7.52 -4.76
N LYS A 92 6.01 8.73 -4.94
CA LYS A 92 5.76 9.29 -6.28
C LYS A 92 7.00 9.88 -6.95
N ALA A 93 7.89 10.48 -6.20
CA ALA A 93 9.04 11.17 -6.75
C ALA A 93 10.26 10.27 -6.82
N LYS A 94 10.94 10.22 -7.96
CA LYS A 94 12.23 9.52 -8.11
C LYS A 94 13.23 9.98 -7.05
N ARG A 95 13.35 11.28 -6.85
CA ARG A 95 14.22 11.90 -5.85
C ARG A 95 13.49 13.02 -5.13
N PRO A 96 12.85 12.75 -3.99
CA PRO A 96 12.24 13.79 -3.18
C PRO A 96 13.23 14.89 -2.81
N ASN A 97 12.76 16.15 -2.76
CA ASN A 97 13.64 17.29 -2.46
C ASN A 97 14.38 17.17 -1.12
N CYS A 98 13.79 16.48 -0.14
CA CYS A 98 14.41 16.24 1.16
C CYS A 98 15.58 15.23 1.13
N PHE A 99 15.79 14.52 0.01
CA PHE A 99 16.91 13.58 -0.19
C PHE A 99 18.17 14.28 -0.76
N LYS A 100 18.18 15.60 -0.92
CA LYS A 100 19.29 16.34 -1.58
C LYS A 100 20.65 16.09 -0.95
N ASN A 101 20.70 15.88 0.35
CA ASN A 101 21.95 15.65 1.11
C ASN A 101 22.18 14.18 1.48
N GLU A 102 21.20 13.32 1.19
CA GLU A 102 21.28 11.88 1.41
C GLU A 102 21.12 11.21 0.05
N TYR A 103 22.19 10.61 -0.45
CA TYR A 103 22.15 9.82 -1.68
C TYR A 103 21.13 8.69 -1.50
N LEU A 104 20.55 8.22 -2.61
CA LEU A 104 19.65 7.05 -2.58
C LEU A 104 20.33 5.84 -1.92
N ASP A 105 21.65 5.72 -2.06
CA ASP A 105 22.49 4.75 -1.35
C ASP A 105 22.52 4.99 0.18
N GLY A 106 22.30 6.22 0.63
CA GLY A 106 22.22 6.55 2.05
C GLY A 106 21.00 5.95 2.76
N LEU A 107 19.90 5.70 2.04
CA LEU A 107 18.74 5.02 2.62
C LEU A 107 19.04 3.55 2.90
N GLN A 108 19.85 2.88 2.08
CA GLN A 108 20.31 1.51 2.36
C GLN A 108 21.16 1.45 3.62
N SER A 109 22.01 2.45 3.86
CA SER A 109 22.84 2.53 5.07
C SER A 109 22.02 2.71 6.36
N ILE A 110 20.78 3.16 6.27
CA ILE A 110 19.84 3.33 7.38
C ILE A 110 18.70 2.30 7.38
N GLY A 111 18.85 1.17 6.67
CA GLY A 111 17.89 0.06 6.73
C GLY A 111 16.65 0.23 5.87
N ALA A 112 16.72 0.99 4.77
CA ALA A 112 15.61 1.16 3.83
C ALA A 112 16.03 1.16 2.37
N ILE A 113 15.09 0.81 1.49
CA ILE A 113 15.24 0.84 0.04
C ILE A 113 14.14 1.74 -0.51
N TRP A 114 14.50 2.70 -1.38
CA TRP A 114 13.54 3.60 -2.01
C TRP A 114 13.26 3.19 -3.45
N ARG A 115 11.97 3.15 -3.78
CA ARG A 115 11.46 3.01 -5.15
C ARG A 115 10.39 4.05 -5.42
N TYR A 116 10.03 4.23 -6.68
CA TYR A 116 9.05 5.24 -7.06
C TYR A 116 8.25 4.81 -8.28
N ASN A 117 7.02 5.27 -8.32
CA ASN A 117 6.15 5.30 -9.48
C ASN A 117 5.07 6.36 -9.27
N ASP A 118 4.28 6.67 -10.29
CA ASP A 118 3.29 7.76 -10.26
C ASP A 118 2.16 7.55 -9.24
N THR A 119 1.86 6.31 -8.91
CA THR A 119 0.81 5.95 -7.96
C THR A 119 1.32 5.83 -6.52
N ALA A 120 2.63 5.62 -6.32
CA ALA A 120 3.26 5.22 -5.06
C ALA A 120 2.70 3.89 -4.51
N TRP A 121 2.34 2.96 -5.40
CA TRP A 121 1.88 1.61 -5.06
C TRP A 121 2.90 0.57 -5.48
N MET A 122 2.84 -0.64 -4.91
CA MET A 122 3.58 -1.77 -5.44
C MET A 122 3.06 -2.09 -6.84
N ASN A 123 3.97 -2.30 -7.77
CA ASN A 123 3.66 -2.78 -9.11
C ASN A 123 4.52 -4.00 -9.46
N HIS A 124 4.20 -4.67 -10.54
CA HIS A 124 4.86 -5.90 -10.96
C HIS A 124 6.38 -5.75 -11.13
N LYS A 125 6.88 -4.60 -11.62
CA LYS A 125 8.32 -4.35 -11.80
C LYS A 125 9.06 -4.22 -10.46
N ILE A 126 8.47 -3.47 -9.52
CA ILE A 126 9.06 -3.31 -8.18
C ILE A 126 8.97 -4.64 -7.42
N MET A 127 7.90 -5.40 -7.61
CA MET A 127 7.75 -6.73 -7.00
C MET A 127 8.76 -7.73 -7.57
N GLU A 128 8.97 -7.76 -8.88
CA GLU A 128 10.00 -8.58 -9.50
C GLU A 128 11.39 -8.26 -8.93
N GLU A 129 11.73 -6.97 -8.84
CA GLU A 129 12.99 -6.51 -8.27
C GLU A 129 13.11 -6.92 -6.80
N TYR A 130 12.02 -6.80 -6.02
CA TYR A 130 11.97 -7.22 -4.63
C TYR A 130 12.22 -8.72 -4.48
N LEU A 131 11.56 -9.57 -5.26
CA LEU A 131 11.73 -11.03 -5.19
C LEU A 131 13.16 -11.46 -5.56
N ARG A 132 13.76 -10.84 -6.58
CA ARG A 132 15.19 -11.08 -6.94
C ARG A 132 16.11 -10.66 -5.80
N TRP A 133 15.88 -9.48 -5.22
CA TRP A 133 16.66 -8.99 -4.09
C TRP A 133 16.51 -9.89 -2.86
N PHE A 134 15.29 -10.28 -2.50
CA PHE A 134 15.02 -11.17 -1.38
C PHE A 134 15.77 -12.50 -1.55
N ASN A 135 15.64 -13.13 -2.72
CA ASN A 135 16.34 -14.37 -3.03
C ASN A 135 17.88 -14.24 -2.94
N GLN A 136 18.42 -13.11 -3.38
CA GLN A 136 19.86 -12.83 -3.25
C GLN A 136 20.29 -12.65 -1.80
N GLU A 137 19.49 -11.97 -0.97
CA GLU A 137 19.79 -11.82 0.46
C GLU A 137 19.74 -13.17 1.18
N MET A 138 18.78 -14.02 0.89
CA MET A 138 18.71 -15.37 1.44
C MET A 138 19.90 -16.21 0.99
N LYS A 139 20.30 -16.10 -0.26
CA LYS A 139 21.50 -16.78 -0.78
C LYS A 139 22.78 -16.31 -0.08
N LYS A 140 22.95 -15.00 0.17
CA LYS A 140 24.09 -14.45 0.92
C LYS A 140 24.16 -14.98 2.35
N GLN A 141 22.99 -15.19 2.98
CA GLN A 141 22.89 -15.77 4.32
C GLN A 141 23.02 -17.31 4.33
N GLY A 142 23.11 -17.96 3.17
CA GLY A 142 23.15 -19.40 3.06
C GLY A 142 21.82 -20.09 3.45
N LYS A 143 20.71 -19.36 3.42
CA LYS A 143 19.39 -19.85 3.80
C LYS A 143 18.59 -20.31 2.59
N HIS A 144 17.80 -21.36 2.77
CA HIS A 144 16.66 -21.70 1.93
C HIS A 144 15.39 -21.34 2.70
N THR A 145 14.51 -20.56 2.09
CA THR A 145 13.39 -19.94 2.78
C THR A 145 12.05 -20.18 2.11
N LEU A 146 11.01 -20.16 2.91
CA LEU A 146 9.63 -20.07 2.48
C LEU A 146 9.15 -18.62 2.66
N LEU A 147 8.69 -17.98 1.59
CA LEU A 147 8.10 -16.64 1.63
C LEU A 147 6.59 -16.73 1.40
N LEU A 148 5.83 -16.32 2.41
CA LEU A 148 4.37 -16.23 2.35
C LEU A 148 3.98 -14.81 1.95
N MET A 149 3.09 -14.68 0.97
CA MET A 149 2.59 -13.41 0.44
C MET A 149 1.09 -13.52 0.17
N ASP A 150 0.40 -12.40 0.09
CA ASP A 150 -0.97 -12.37 -0.39
C ASP A 150 -1.04 -12.61 -1.91
N ASN A 151 -2.21 -13.04 -2.37
CA ASN A 151 -2.45 -13.30 -3.78
C ASN A 151 -2.94 -12.03 -4.51
N PHE A 152 -2.07 -11.05 -4.66
CA PHE A 152 -2.35 -9.82 -5.39
C PHE A 152 -1.94 -9.96 -6.87
N SER A 153 -2.74 -9.44 -7.80
CA SER A 153 -2.53 -9.62 -9.25
C SER A 153 -1.16 -9.14 -9.76
N ALA A 154 -0.60 -8.08 -9.18
CA ALA A 154 0.74 -7.61 -9.52
C ALA A 154 1.84 -8.63 -9.17
N HIS A 155 1.59 -9.50 -8.19
CA HIS A 155 2.52 -10.56 -7.78
C HIS A 155 2.60 -11.69 -8.81
N GLU A 156 1.47 -12.08 -9.40
CA GLU A 156 1.43 -13.11 -10.45
C GLU A 156 2.22 -12.67 -11.69
N VAL A 157 2.01 -11.44 -12.15
CA VAL A 157 2.75 -10.87 -13.29
C VAL A 157 4.25 -10.75 -12.98
N ALA A 158 4.62 -10.39 -11.75
CA ALA A 158 6.03 -10.33 -11.33
C ALA A 158 6.70 -11.70 -11.43
N VAL A 159 5.98 -12.78 -11.08
CA VAL A 159 6.49 -14.16 -11.20
C VAL A 159 6.71 -14.55 -12.67
N GLU A 160 5.83 -14.17 -13.57
CA GLU A 160 6.02 -14.38 -15.02
C GLU A 160 7.27 -13.66 -15.52
N LEU A 161 7.50 -12.40 -15.11
CA LEU A 161 8.70 -11.63 -15.45
C LEU A 161 10.00 -12.25 -14.91
N LEU A 162 9.93 -12.96 -13.79
CA LEU A 162 11.06 -13.74 -13.25
C LEU A 162 11.41 -14.95 -14.10
N GLY A 163 10.53 -15.39 -15.00
CA GLY A 163 10.64 -16.67 -15.70
C GLY A 163 10.14 -17.86 -14.87
N GLY A 164 9.23 -17.58 -13.91
CA GLY A 164 8.64 -18.54 -12.99
C GLY A 164 9.32 -18.58 -11.62
N LEU A 165 8.63 -19.14 -10.62
CA LEU A 165 9.13 -19.26 -9.24
C LEU A 165 10.39 -20.14 -9.12
N ASP A 166 10.58 -21.09 -10.02
CA ASP A 166 11.76 -21.97 -10.05
C ASP A 166 13.07 -21.21 -10.31
N SER A 167 12.99 -19.97 -10.80
CA SER A 167 14.15 -19.09 -10.95
C SER A 167 14.74 -18.62 -9.62
N LEU A 168 13.99 -18.73 -8.52
CA LEU A 168 14.39 -18.32 -7.17
C LEU A 168 15.07 -19.49 -6.44
N SER A 169 16.38 -19.61 -6.59
CA SER A 169 17.17 -20.77 -6.09
C SER A 169 17.11 -20.97 -4.57
N ASN A 170 16.88 -19.92 -3.80
CA ASN A 170 16.92 -19.94 -2.33
C ASN A 170 15.58 -19.57 -1.67
N THR A 171 14.55 -19.34 -2.47
CA THR A 171 13.26 -18.88 -1.97
C THR A 171 12.14 -19.66 -2.64
N LYS A 172 11.33 -20.33 -1.85
CA LYS A 172 10.02 -20.84 -2.29
C LYS A 172 8.96 -19.81 -1.91
N VAL A 173 8.16 -19.36 -2.87
CA VAL A 173 7.03 -18.47 -2.63
C VAL A 173 5.76 -19.28 -2.55
N MET A 174 4.91 -19.00 -1.58
CA MET A 174 3.55 -19.52 -1.49
C MET A 174 2.55 -18.39 -1.23
N TRP A 175 1.42 -18.49 -1.90
CA TRP A 175 0.35 -17.51 -1.83
C TRP A 175 -0.65 -17.87 -0.73
N LEU A 176 -0.99 -16.91 0.10
CA LEU A 176 -2.09 -17.04 1.05
C LEU A 176 -3.42 -17.10 0.29
N PRO A 177 -4.44 -17.82 0.82
CA PRO A 177 -5.71 -17.94 0.14
C PRO A 177 -6.37 -16.57 -0.10
N PRO A 178 -7.06 -16.37 -1.23
CA PRO A 178 -7.83 -15.16 -1.48
C PRO A 178 -8.84 -14.89 -0.35
N ASN A 179 -9.05 -13.61 -0.01
CA ASN A 179 -9.97 -13.17 1.06
C ASN A 179 -9.65 -13.68 2.49
N ALA A 180 -8.50 -14.32 2.69
CA ALA A 180 -8.08 -14.85 3.99
C ALA A 180 -6.95 -14.02 4.65
N THR A 181 -6.49 -12.94 4.02
CA THR A 181 -5.42 -12.06 4.51
C THR A 181 -5.74 -11.49 5.89
N SER A 182 -6.99 -11.08 6.13
CA SER A 182 -7.44 -10.60 7.44
C SER A 182 -7.33 -11.63 8.58
N ILE A 183 -7.20 -12.92 8.25
CA ILE A 183 -7.10 -14.03 9.22
C ILE A 183 -5.69 -14.61 9.22
N HIS A 184 -5.14 -14.92 8.05
CA HIS A 184 -3.94 -15.72 7.89
C HIS A 184 -2.68 -14.97 7.48
N GLN A 185 -2.78 -13.65 7.16
CA GLN A 185 -1.62 -12.80 6.88
C GLN A 185 -0.95 -12.36 8.19
N PRO A 186 0.25 -12.86 8.55
CA PRO A 186 0.89 -12.53 9.83
C PRO A 186 1.11 -11.04 10.06
N LEU A 187 1.51 -10.30 9.02
CA LEU A 187 1.75 -8.86 9.10
C LEU A 187 0.47 -8.08 9.42
N ASP A 188 -0.68 -8.52 8.92
CA ASP A 188 -2.00 -7.92 9.21
C ASP A 188 -2.54 -8.26 10.60
N GLN A 189 -1.98 -9.29 11.27
CA GLN A 189 -2.40 -9.70 12.61
C GLN A 189 -1.93 -8.75 13.73
N GLY A 190 -1.46 -7.56 13.38
CA GLY A 190 -1.07 -6.52 14.33
C GLY A 190 0.34 -5.97 14.15
N ILE A 191 1.21 -6.57 13.33
CA ILE A 191 2.57 -6.05 13.08
C ILE A 191 2.49 -4.69 12.38
N ILE A 192 1.73 -4.60 11.29
CA ILE A 192 1.51 -3.36 10.55
C ILE A 192 0.86 -2.30 11.44
N GLN A 193 -0.16 -2.66 12.23
CA GLN A 193 -0.84 -1.76 13.16
C GLN A 193 0.11 -1.23 14.21
N ASN A 194 0.98 -2.08 14.77
CA ASN A 194 1.99 -1.71 15.75
C ASN A 194 3.01 -0.75 15.15
N TRP A 195 3.53 -1.05 13.96
CA TRP A 195 4.44 -0.18 13.22
C TRP A 195 3.81 1.19 12.92
N LYS A 196 2.56 1.21 12.41
CA LYS A 196 1.82 2.47 12.16
C LYS A 196 1.57 3.26 13.44
N ALA A 197 1.27 2.61 14.56
CA ALA A 197 1.04 3.25 15.83
C ALA A 197 2.30 3.99 16.33
N TYR A 198 3.47 3.40 16.19
CA TYR A 198 4.73 4.07 16.52
C TYR A 198 4.99 5.30 15.66
N ILE A 199 4.81 5.19 14.33
CA ILE A 199 4.96 6.34 13.43
C ILE A 199 3.97 7.45 13.78
N GLN A 200 2.72 7.07 14.07
CA GLN A 200 1.68 8.03 14.40
C GLN A 200 1.96 8.72 15.73
N HIS A 201 2.49 8.00 16.73
CA HIS A 201 2.94 8.58 17.98
C HIS A 201 4.05 9.63 17.75
N GLN A 202 5.07 9.29 16.95
CA GLN A 202 6.14 10.24 16.58
C GLN A 202 5.58 11.47 15.87
N PHE A 203 4.62 11.28 14.97
CA PHE A 203 4.02 12.38 14.22
C PHE A 203 3.21 13.30 15.12
N VAL A 204 2.37 12.77 16.04
CA VAL A 204 1.57 13.58 16.97
C VAL A 204 2.47 14.33 17.96
N THR A 205 3.53 13.68 18.45
CA THR A 205 4.56 14.32 19.30
C THR A 205 5.25 15.46 18.55
N PHE A 206 5.60 15.25 17.29
CA PHE A 206 6.22 16.27 16.45
C PHE A 206 5.27 17.44 16.18
N ILE A 207 3.97 17.21 15.98
CA ILE A 207 2.96 18.26 15.89
C ILE A 207 2.98 19.12 17.16
N ALA A 208 2.96 18.48 18.35
CA ALA A 208 2.95 19.19 19.63
C ALA A 208 4.22 20.05 19.81
N GLN A 209 5.39 19.51 19.52
CA GLN A 209 6.67 20.24 19.59
C GLN A 209 6.71 21.41 18.59
N THR A 210 6.26 21.20 17.36
CA THR A 210 6.21 22.24 16.31
C THR A 210 5.27 23.37 16.71
N PHE A 211 4.15 23.04 17.36
CA PHE A 211 3.20 24.00 17.90
C PHE A 211 3.81 24.81 19.06
N ASP A 212 4.46 24.14 20.03
CA ASP A 212 5.12 24.80 21.17
C ASP A 212 6.24 25.74 20.69
N ASP A 213 6.98 25.35 19.65
CA ASP A 213 8.05 26.16 19.04
C ASP A 213 7.54 27.26 18.11
N ASN A 214 6.22 27.39 17.93
CA ASN A 214 5.58 28.33 17.01
C ASN A 214 6.11 28.22 15.57
N LYS A 215 6.40 26.98 15.10
CA LYS A 215 6.87 26.68 13.74
C LYS A 215 5.75 26.23 12.82
N ASP A 216 5.96 26.39 11.51
CA ASP A 216 5.02 25.90 10.49
C ASP A 216 5.24 24.41 10.21
N LEU A 217 4.30 23.57 10.66
CA LEU A 217 4.34 22.13 10.46
C LEU A 217 4.51 21.73 8.98
N SER A 218 3.92 22.48 8.06
CA SER A 218 3.97 22.18 6.62
C SER A 218 5.36 22.34 6.02
N LYS A 219 6.20 23.20 6.60
CA LYS A 219 7.59 23.40 6.21
C LYS A 219 8.53 22.38 6.85
N GLU A 220 8.21 21.98 8.09
CA GLU A 220 9.05 21.09 8.88
C GLU A 220 8.81 19.59 8.55
N MET A 221 7.59 19.24 8.10
CA MET A 221 7.23 17.85 7.82
C MET A 221 7.51 17.45 6.37
N HIS A 222 8.40 16.50 6.19
CA HIS A 222 8.79 15.96 4.89
C HIS A 222 8.87 14.42 4.92
N VAL A 223 8.82 13.78 3.75
CA VAL A 223 8.74 12.32 3.62
C VAL A 223 9.93 11.59 4.26
N LEU A 224 11.14 12.13 4.20
CA LEU A 224 12.33 11.51 4.82
C LEU A 224 12.19 11.39 6.34
N ARG A 225 11.52 12.34 7.00
CA ARG A 225 11.23 12.26 8.44
C ARG A 225 10.33 11.07 8.74
N ALA A 226 9.26 10.90 7.96
CA ALA A 226 8.35 9.75 8.10
C ALA A 226 9.06 8.42 7.83
N ILE A 227 9.95 8.35 6.83
CA ILE A 227 10.78 7.19 6.53
C ILE A 227 11.66 6.85 7.72
N ARG A 228 12.37 7.82 8.30
CA ARG A 228 13.22 7.61 9.48
C ARG A 228 12.43 7.10 10.69
N TRP A 229 11.23 7.62 10.93
CA TRP A 229 10.34 7.10 11.97
C TRP A 229 9.90 5.67 11.67
N GLY A 230 9.61 5.36 10.41
CA GLY A 230 9.24 4.01 9.98
C GLY A 230 10.39 3.01 10.19
N ILE A 231 11.61 3.38 9.85
CA ILE A 231 12.81 2.57 10.08
C ILE A 231 13.04 2.37 11.59
N SER A 232 13.03 3.46 12.36
CA SER A 232 13.19 3.39 13.81
C SER A 232 12.13 2.53 14.49
N ALA A 233 10.86 2.63 14.03
CA ALA A 233 9.78 1.77 14.51
C ALA A 233 10.06 0.30 14.20
N TRP A 234 10.51 -0.01 12.99
CA TRP A 234 10.77 -1.37 12.52
C TRP A 234 11.94 -2.03 13.25
N GLU A 235 13.05 -1.32 13.40
CA GLU A 235 14.27 -1.85 14.00
C GLU A 235 14.19 -1.93 15.53
N ASN A 236 13.59 -0.91 16.17
CA ASN A 236 13.71 -0.72 17.61
C ASN A 236 12.42 -0.93 18.39
N SER A 237 11.27 -0.81 17.75
CA SER A 237 9.99 -0.72 18.47
C SER A 237 9.06 -1.91 18.23
N VAL A 238 9.02 -2.45 17.00
CA VAL A 238 8.33 -3.71 16.72
C VAL A 238 9.17 -4.86 17.26
N THR A 239 8.76 -5.42 18.41
CA THR A 239 9.56 -6.45 19.12
C THR A 239 9.42 -7.83 18.46
N SER A 240 10.40 -8.71 18.71
CA SER A 240 10.30 -10.12 18.28
C SER A 240 9.10 -10.82 18.92
N SER A 241 8.72 -10.47 20.16
CA SER A 241 7.53 -11.02 20.81
C SER A 241 6.23 -10.55 20.12
N THR A 242 6.16 -9.29 19.68
CA THR A 242 5.03 -8.78 18.85
C THR A 242 4.89 -9.60 17.57
N ILE A 243 6.00 -9.81 16.86
CA ILE A 243 6.02 -10.59 15.62
C ILE A 243 5.54 -12.02 15.88
N GLN A 244 6.12 -12.70 16.87
CA GLN A 244 5.76 -14.07 17.23
C GLN A 244 4.26 -14.21 17.63
N ASN A 245 3.72 -13.23 18.36
CA ASN A 245 2.30 -13.21 18.71
C ASN A 245 1.40 -13.08 17.48
N CYS A 246 1.76 -12.21 16.54
CA CYS A 246 1.01 -12.04 15.30
C CYS A 246 1.08 -13.27 14.39
N TRP A 247 2.24 -13.89 14.28
CA TRP A 247 2.40 -15.15 13.57
C TRP A 247 1.58 -16.29 14.21
N ALA A 248 1.57 -16.40 15.53
CA ALA A 248 0.74 -17.39 16.24
C ALA A 248 -0.76 -17.10 16.03
N ARG A 249 -1.17 -15.82 16.03
CA ARG A 249 -2.56 -15.40 15.78
C ARG A 249 -3.00 -15.74 14.36
N SER A 250 -2.14 -15.58 13.36
CA SER A 250 -2.45 -15.89 11.95
C SER A 250 -2.64 -17.38 11.69
N GLN A 251 -2.08 -18.24 12.54
CA GLN A 251 -2.06 -19.70 12.33
C GLN A 251 -1.51 -20.11 10.95
N ALA A 252 -0.70 -19.25 10.33
CA ALA A 252 -0.09 -19.55 9.04
C ALA A 252 0.91 -20.72 9.11
N ILE A 253 1.57 -20.86 10.27
CA ILE A 253 2.43 -22.02 10.56
C ILE A 253 2.09 -22.60 11.94
N ASP A 254 2.56 -23.82 12.19
CA ASP A 254 2.37 -24.48 13.47
C ASP A 254 3.46 -24.07 14.47
N PHE A 255 3.05 -23.43 15.57
CA PHE A 255 3.92 -23.07 16.69
C PHE A 255 3.88 -24.09 17.84
N GLY A 256 3.34 -25.28 17.61
CA GLY A 256 3.19 -26.32 18.63
C GLY A 256 2.22 -25.92 19.75
N SER A 257 2.54 -26.27 20.99
CA SER A 257 1.67 -26.06 22.16
C SER A 257 1.67 -24.63 22.73
N ARG A 258 2.11 -23.64 21.97
CA ARG A 258 2.11 -22.25 22.44
C ARG A 258 0.66 -21.76 22.60
N PRO A 259 0.29 -21.15 23.75
CA PRO A 259 -1.04 -20.53 23.90
C PRO A 259 -1.25 -19.45 22.85
N LEU A 260 -2.43 -19.43 22.24
CA LEU A 260 -2.78 -18.37 21.29
C LEU A 260 -2.84 -17.02 22.03
N PRO A 261 -2.23 -15.96 21.45
CA PRO A 261 -2.29 -14.63 22.00
C PRO A 261 -3.72 -14.05 21.90
N SER A 262 -3.93 -12.86 22.48
CA SER A 262 -5.18 -12.13 22.34
C SER A 262 -5.60 -12.01 20.86
N PRO A 263 -6.87 -12.21 20.50
CA PRO A 263 -7.36 -12.00 19.14
C PRO A 263 -7.37 -10.51 18.73
N ASP A 264 -7.19 -9.59 19.68
CA ASP A 264 -7.14 -8.15 19.38
C ASP A 264 -5.82 -7.79 18.69
N MET A 265 -5.89 -7.39 17.42
CA MET A 265 -4.72 -6.97 16.63
C MET A 265 -4.06 -5.66 17.15
N TRP A 266 -4.71 -4.95 18.06
CA TRP A 266 -4.18 -3.74 18.69
C TRP A 266 -3.54 -4.00 20.05
N ALA A 267 -3.59 -5.25 20.56
CA ALA A 267 -3.08 -5.58 21.89
C ALA A 267 -1.62 -5.15 22.10
N GLU A 268 -0.77 -5.36 21.12
CA GLU A 268 0.64 -4.98 21.16
C GLU A 268 0.89 -3.47 21.01
N SER A 269 -0.15 -2.70 20.66
CA SER A 269 -0.05 -1.25 20.40
C SER A 269 -0.63 -0.38 21.49
N GLN A 270 -1.20 -0.95 22.56
CA GLN A 270 -1.88 -0.20 23.63
C GLN A 270 -1.05 0.95 24.21
N PRO A 271 0.24 0.77 24.52
CA PRO A 271 1.07 1.88 25.05
C PRO A 271 1.13 3.07 24.09
N GLN A 272 1.22 2.82 22.78
CA GLN A 272 1.25 3.87 21.74
C GLN A 272 -0.11 4.55 21.59
N LEU A 273 -1.20 3.77 21.64
CA LEU A 273 -2.56 4.31 21.61
C LEU A 273 -2.78 5.28 22.77
N ASP A 274 -2.34 4.93 23.96
CA ASP A 274 -2.49 5.76 25.16
C ASP A 274 -1.61 7.02 25.08
N ALA A 275 -0.37 6.93 24.63
CA ALA A 275 0.52 8.05 24.43
C ALA A 275 -0.03 9.03 23.35
N ILE A 276 -0.54 8.50 22.22
CA ILE A 276 -1.20 9.31 21.20
C ILE A 276 -2.42 10.03 21.79
N ARG A 277 -3.25 9.32 22.56
CA ARG A 277 -4.43 9.88 23.20
C ARG A 277 -4.06 11.04 24.13
N GLN A 278 -3.07 10.86 24.99
CA GLN A 278 -2.59 11.91 25.92
C GLN A 278 -2.10 13.15 25.16
N THR A 279 -1.29 12.96 24.12
CA THR A 279 -0.78 14.08 23.31
C THR A 279 -1.92 14.81 22.57
N LEU A 280 -2.89 14.08 22.05
CA LEU A 280 -4.08 14.69 21.41
C LEU A 280 -4.95 15.45 22.40
N TYR A 281 -5.10 14.98 23.66
CA TYR A 281 -5.77 15.75 24.73
C TYR A 281 -5.06 17.08 25.00
N ARG A 282 -3.74 17.06 25.14
CA ARG A 282 -2.93 18.29 25.31
C ARG A 282 -3.13 19.26 24.14
N LEU A 283 -3.10 18.78 22.89
CA LEU A 283 -3.33 19.60 21.70
C LEU A 283 -4.76 20.16 21.64
N LYS A 284 -5.74 19.44 22.16
CA LYS A 284 -7.11 19.94 22.28
C LYS A 284 -7.24 21.03 23.34
N GLU A 285 -6.65 20.83 24.52
CA GLU A 285 -6.65 21.84 25.60
C GLU A 285 -5.93 23.12 25.19
N SER A 286 -4.85 23.02 24.40
CA SER A 286 -4.15 24.18 23.84
C SER A 286 -4.90 24.86 22.68
N GLY A 287 -6.05 24.34 22.27
CA GLY A 287 -6.84 24.88 21.17
C GLY A 287 -6.28 24.57 19.76
N TYR A 288 -5.26 23.71 19.64
CA TYR A 288 -4.70 23.34 18.34
C TYR A 288 -5.66 22.46 17.51
N ILE A 289 -6.39 21.54 18.16
CA ILE A 289 -7.41 20.70 17.54
C ILE A 289 -8.77 20.89 18.21
N ALA A 290 -9.86 20.83 17.43
CA ALA A 290 -11.21 20.99 17.93
C ALA A 290 -11.77 19.72 18.58
N ALA A 291 -11.39 18.54 18.07
CA ALA A 291 -11.87 17.25 18.54
C ALA A 291 -10.79 16.18 18.42
N ILE A 292 -10.86 15.19 19.31
CA ILE A 292 -9.99 14.02 19.25
C ILE A 292 -10.60 13.03 18.25
N PRO A 293 -9.85 12.58 17.21
CA PRO A 293 -10.34 11.59 16.26
C PRO A 293 -10.45 10.20 16.92
N ASN A 294 -11.13 9.28 16.25
CA ASN A 294 -10.96 7.86 16.56
C ASN A 294 -9.49 7.48 16.31
N ILE A 295 -8.80 7.03 17.36
CA ILE A 295 -7.35 6.86 17.33
C ILE A 295 -6.94 5.74 16.39
N GLN A 296 -7.64 4.61 16.38
CA GLN A 296 -7.36 3.48 15.49
C GLN A 296 -7.56 3.87 14.02
N GLU A 297 -8.65 4.57 13.70
CA GLU A 297 -8.90 5.09 12.36
C GLU A 297 -7.90 6.18 11.96
N TYR A 298 -7.40 6.96 12.91
CA TYR A 298 -6.37 7.96 12.65
C TYR A 298 -4.99 7.34 12.39
N ILE A 299 -4.66 6.23 13.05
CA ILE A 299 -3.42 5.46 12.84
C ILE A 299 -3.45 4.76 11.49
N SER A 300 -4.55 4.09 11.17
CA SER A 300 -4.73 3.28 9.97
C SER A 300 -6.09 3.56 9.32
N PRO A 301 -6.21 4.70 8.60
CA PRO A 301 -7.44 5.04 7.89
C PRO A 301 -7.78 3.98 6.85
N TYR A 302 -9.07 3.67 6.71
CA TYR A 302 -9.52 2.72 5.68
C TYR A 302 -9.02 3.09 4.28
N THR A 303 -8.97 4.38 3.97
CA THR A 303 -8.48 4.88 2.66
C THR A 303 -6.97 4.73 2.42
N GLU A 304 -6.20 4.25 3.40
CA GLU A 304 -4.79 3.85 3.21
C GLU A 304 -4.64 2.42 2.68
N ARG A 305 -5.68 1.59 2.81
CA ARG A 305 -5.64 0.21 2.34
C ARG A 305 -5.57 0.18 0.82
N VAL A 306 -4.83 -0.79 0.31
CA VAL A 306 -4.83 -1.14 -1.10
C VAL A 306 -6.18 -1.78 -1.38
N GLU A 307 -6.99 -1.21 -2.24
CA GLU A 307 -8.18 -1.90 -2.73
C GLU A 307 -7.75 -2.82 -3.87
N ASP A 308 -7.93 -4.13 -3.70
CA ASP A 308 -7.62 -5.17 -4.68
C ASP A 308 -8.45 -5.04 -5.98
N ASN A 309 -9.37 -4.09 -6.03
CA ASN A 309 -10.31 -3.86 -7.12
C ASN A 309 -9.99 -2.61 -7.94
N CYS A 310 -8.73 -2.39 -8.32
CA CYS A 310 -8.46 -1.41 -9.37
C CYS A 310 -8.08 -2.11 -10.69
N PRO A 311 -9.07 -2.56 -11.50
CA PRO A 311 -8.81 -3.01 -12.86
C PRO A 311 -8.22 -1.89 -13.74
N ASP A 312 -8.44 -0.63 -13.33
CA ASP A 312 -7.95 0.56 -14.02
C ASP A 312 -6.43 0.74 -13.88
N SER A 313 -5.78 0.18 -12.85
CA SER A 313 -4.33 0.38 -12.65
C SER A 313 -3.49 -0.30 -13.73
N LEU A 314 -3.89 -1.45 -14.24
CA LEU A 314 -3.17 -2.16 -15.29
C LEU A 314 -3.32 -1.46 -16.64
N VAL A 315 -4.51 -0.97 -16.94
CA VAL A 315 -4.78 -0.21 -18.17
C VAL A 315 -4.11 1.17 -18.11
N ASP A 316 -4.21 1.87 -16.97
CA ASP A 316 -3.54 3.16 -16.77
C ASP A 316 -2.02 3.01 -16.74
N GLU A 317 -1.49 1.90 -16.23
CA GLU A 317 -0.05 1.62 -16.20
C GLU A 317 0.47 1.24 -17.58
N ILE A 318 -0.27 0.44 -18.36
CA ILE A 318 0.04 0.14 -19.76
C ILE A 318 -0.03 1.42 -20.60
N VAL A 319 -1.08 2.21 -20.47
CA VAL A 319 -1.22 3.49 -21.16
C VAL A 319 -0.11 4.47 -20.79
N SER A 320 0.25 4.56 -19.50
CA SER A 320 1.35 5.40 -19.02
C SER A 320 2.71 4.96 -19.59
N GLN A 321 2.95 3.66 -19.75
CA GLN A 321 4.20 3.13 -20.32
C GLN A 321 4.33 3.47 -21.82
N TYR A 322 3.24 3.40 -22.58
CA TYR A 322 3.26 3.82 -23.99
C TYR A 322 3.49 5.33 -24.13
N ILE A 323 2.87 6.15 -23.27
CA ILE A 323 3.09 7.61 -23.26
C ILE A 323 4.54 7.98 -22.89
N ILE A 324 5.17 7.23 -21.96
CA ILE A 324 6.57 7.48 -21.55
C ILE A 324 7.54 7.07 -22.65
N GLN A 325 7.30 5.96 -23.38
CA GLN A 325 8.13 5.57 -24.51
C GLN A 325 8.08 6.60 -25.64
N GLU A 326 6.92 7.12 -25.99
CA GLU A 326 6.82 8.21 -26.96
C GLU A 326 7.55 9.50 -26.51
N GLN A 327 7.58 9.80 -25.20
CA GLN A 327 8.28 10.98 -24.67
C GLN A 327 9.81 10.81 -24.56
N GLU A 328 10.35 9.60 -24.55
CA GLU A 328 11.81 9.36 -24.59
C GLU A 328 12.35 9.36 -25.99
N GLU A 329 11.59 8.91 -26.99
CA GLU A 329 11.97 9.02 -28.42
C GLU A 329 11.91 10.47 -28.94
N ASP A 330 11.00 11.31 -28.43
CA ASP A 330 10.84 12.72 -28.84
C ASP A 330 11.85 13.69 -28.20
N LYS A 331 12.71 13.25 -27.29
CA LYS A 331 13.73 14.13 -26.67
C LYS A 331 15.00 14.35 -27.47
N GLU A 332 15.17 13.71 -28.61
CA GLU A 332 16.30 13.99 -29.54
C GLU A 332 15.97 15.03 -30.61
N GLU A 333 14.71 15.47 -30.77
CA GLU A 333 14.39 16.57 -31.68
C GLU A 333 13.62 17.69 -30.98
N SER A 334 14.32 18.83 -30.85
CA SER A 334 13.79 20.10 -30.35
C SER A 334 12.63 20.64 -31.19
N ASN A 335 11.52 20.97 -30.56
CA ASN A 335 10.69 22.19 -30.68
C ASN A 335 9.21 21.94 -30.45
N ILE A 336 8.66 22.65 -29.44
CA ILE A 336 7.31 23.21 -29.32
C ILE A 336 6.20 22.45 -30.08
N HIS A 337 5.50 21.54 -29.43
CA HIS A 337 4.13 21.21 -29.80
C HIS A 337 3.21 21.17 -28.56
N GLN A 338 2.14 21.98 -28.66
CA GLN A 338 0.99 21.97 -27.75
C GLN A 338 0.41 20.54 -27.67
N GLN A 339 0.24 20.03 -26.45
CA GLN A 339 -0.47 18.76 -26.22
C GLN A 339 -1.88 18.83 -26.86
N VAL A 340 -2.10 18.07 -27.89
CA VAL A 340 -3.43 17.86 -28.47
C VAL A 340 -4.24 17.02 -27.49
N LYS A 341 -5.26 17.61 -26.87
CA LYS A 341 -6.19 16.87 -26.01
C LYS A 341 -6.92 15.84 -26.85
N VAL A 342 -6.75 14.55 -26.53
CA VAL A 342 -7.51 13.46 -27.13
C VAL A 342 -9.00 13.64 -26.80
N THR A 343 -9.83 13.66 -27.82
CA THR A 343 -11.28 13.79 -27.66
C THR A 343 -11.91 12.45 -27.28
N SER A 344 -13.06 12.49 -26.60
CA SER A 344 -13.82 11.26 -26.27
C SER A 344 -14.18 10.45 -27.53
N GLN A 345 -14.26 11.09 -28.68
CA GLN A 345 -14.57 10.45 -29.97
C GLN A 345 -13.35 9.68 -30.52
N GLU A 346 -12.15 10.23 -30.38
CA GLU A 346 -10.88 9.55 -30.71
C GLU A 346 -10.63 8.36 -29.77
N ALA A 347 -10.90 8.53 -28.48
CA ALA A 347 -10.81 7.46 -27.51
C ALA A 347 -11.76 6.29 -27.83
N LEU A 348 -13.03 6.56 -28.24
CA LEU A 348 -13.98 5.54 -28.65
C LEU A 348 -13.54 4.80 -29.91
N LEU A 349 -13.00 5.50 -30.91
CA LEU A 349 -12.46 4.89 -32.14
C LEU A 349 -11.28 3.96 -31.84
N SER A 350 -10.41 4.37 -30.92
CA SER A 350 -9.26 3.57 -30.51
C SER A 350 -9.68 2.30 -29.77
N LEU A 351 -10.66 2.39 -28.86
CA LEU A 351 -11.24 1.24 -28.16
C LEU A 351 -11.92 0.25 -29.13
N ASP A 352 -12.69 0.74 -30.11
CA ASP A 352 -13.32 -0.11 -31.11
C ASP A 352 -12.29 -0.82 -32.01
N THR A 353 -11.20 -0.14 -32.33
CA THR A 353 -10.10 -0.72 -33.13
C THR A 353 -9.40 -1.83 -32.35
N LEU A 354 -9.08 -1.60 -31.06
CA LEU A 354 -8.45 -2.59 -30.21
C LEU A 354 -9.37 -3.80 -29.98
N ARG A 355 -10.65 -3.56 -29.70
CA ARG A 355 -11.64 -4.62 -29.52
C ARG A 355 -11.74 -5.52 -30.78
N ARG A 356 -11.79 -4.93 -31.97
CA ARG A 356 -11.82 -5.68 -33.24
C ARG A 356 -10.55 -6.49 -33.46
N TYR A 357 -9.39 -5.94 -33.10
CA TYR A 357 -8.13 -6.66 -33.18
C TYR A 357 -8.15 -7.90 -32.29
N GLU A 358 -8.56 -7.77 -31.05
CA GLU A 358 -8.64 -8.88 -30.09
C GLU A 358 -9.68 -9.93 -30.54
N GLU A 359 -10.85 -9.52 -31.05
CA GLU A 359 -11.86 -10.43 -31.58
C GLU A 359 -11.35 -11.23 -32.79
N GLN A 360 -10.48 -10.65 -33.63
CA GLN A 360 -9.90 -11.31 -34.81
C GLN A 360 -8.75 -12.25 -34.48
N ASN A 361 -8.05 -12.03 -33.36
CA ASN A 361 -6.86 -12.79 -32.97
C ASN A 361 -7.08 -13.76 -31.80
N ASN A 362 -8.32 -14.15 -31.50
CA ASN A 362 -8.67 -14.99 -30.34
C ASN A 362 -8.16 -14.42 -29.01
N GLY A 363 -8.23 -13.11 -28.85
CA GLY A 363 -7.78 -12.41 -27.67
C GLY A 363 -8.52 -12.78 -26.38
N ASP A 364 -7.98 -12.34 -25.25
CA ASP A 364 -8.50 -12.67 -23.93
C ASP A 364 -9.96 -12.21 -23.76
N LEU A 365 -10.82 -13.14 -23.37
CA LEU A 365 -12.23 -12.90 -23.08
C LEU A 365 -12.45 -11.86 -21.95
N GLN A 366 -11.52 -11.74 -21.01
CA GLN A 366 -11.58 -10.74 -19.94
C GLN A 366 -11.27 -9.36 -20.49
N LEU A 367 -10.24 -9.24 -21.33
CA LEU A 367 -9.91 -7.98 -22.01
C LEU A 367 -11.06 -7.48 -22.88
N LEU A 368 -11.68 -8.36 -23.66
CA LEU A 368 -12.85 -8.03 -24.47
C LEU A 368 -14.03 -7.51 -23.64
N LYS A 369 -14.28 -8.08 -22.46
CA LYS A 369 -15.31 -7.60 -21.52
C LYS A 369 -14.97 -6.20 -21.00
N LEU A 370 -13.71 -5.94 -20.66
CA LEU A 370 -13.22 -4.64 -20.15
C LEU A 370 -13.34 -3.55 -21.23
N LEU A 371 -12.91 -3.83 -22.45
CA LEU A 371 -13.02 -2.90 -23.57
C LEU A 371 -14.48 -2.50 -23.85
N ARG A 372 -15.39 -3.47 -23.84
CA ARG A 372 -16.84 -3.22 -24.01
C ARG A 372 -17.41 -2.37 -22.88
N ARG A 373 -17.01 -2.64 -21.64
CA ARG A 373 -17.45 -1.85 -20.48
C ARG A 373 -16.97 -0.42 -20.59
N ARG A 374 -15.72 -0.19 -20.94
CA ARG A 374 -15.13 1.15 -21.08
C ARG A 374 -15.79 1.95 -22.22
N GLU A 375 -16.09 1.30 -23.33
CA GLU A 375 -16.85 1.87 -24.44
C GLU A 375 -18.23 2.37 -23.97
N GLN A 376 -18.96 1.57 -23.20
CA GLN A 376 -20.25 1.96 -22.62
C GLN A 376 -20.17 3.13 -21.66
N GLU A 377 -19.14 3.18 -20.80
CA GLU A 377 -18.90 4.28 -19.86
C GLU A 377 -18.61 5.60 -20.58
N LEU A 378 -17.80 5.59 -21.64
CA LEU A 378 -17.51 6.79 -22.45
C LEU A 378 -18.76 7.26 -23.20
N ILE A 379 -19.55 6.36 -23.77
CA ILE A 379 -20.82 6.69 -24.44
C ILE A 379 -21.79 7.32 -23.43
N SER A 380 -21.92 6.73 -22.23
CA SER A 380 -22.79 7.25 -21.16
C SER A 380 -22.37 8.65 -20.70
N SER A 381 -21.05 8.87 -20.57
CA SER A 381 -20.48 10.17 -20.20
C SER A 381 -20.76 11.24 -21.29
N GLN A 382 -20.63 10.89 -22.56
CA GLN A 382 -20.96 11.78 -23.68
C GLN A 382 -22.45 12.14 -23.71
N LEU A 383 -23.35 11.17 -23.51
CA LEU A 383 -24.78 11.40 -23.46
C LEU A 383 -25.17 12.31 -22.28
N SER A 384 -24.58 12.13 -21.13
CA SER A 384 -24.79 12.98 -19.95
C SER A 384 -24.34 14.42 -20.20
N SER A 385 -23.20 14.63 -20.85
CA SER A 385 -22.70 15.97 -21.19
C SER A 385 -23.55 16.69 -22.24
N ILE A 386 -24.13 15.95 -23.20
CA ILE A 386 -25.06 16.50 -24.19
C ILE A 386 -26.37 16.91 -23.52
N GLN A 387 -26.91 16.09 -22.61
CA GLN A 387 -28.12 16.45 -21.86
C GLN A 387 -27.91 17.69 -20.97
N GLN A 388 -26.76 17.80 -20.32
CA GLN A 388 -26.40 18.97 -19.50
C GLN A 388 -26.33 20.24 -20.36
N SER A 389 -25.66 20.19 -21.52
CA SER A 389 -25.53 21.35 -22.40
C SER A 389 -26.88 21.79 -23.03
N GLN A 390 -27.79 20.87 -23.24
CA GLN A 390 -29.17 21.19 -23.70
C GLN A 390 -29.98 21.85 -22.56
N LEU A 391 -29.86 21.41 -21.32
CA LEU A 391 -30.48 22.01 -20.14
C LEU A 391 -29.95 23.42 -19.88
N ASP A 392 -28.63 23.62 -19.95
CA ASP A 392 -28.00 24.94 -19.76
C ASP A 392 -28.44 25.95 -20.84
N ASN A 393 -28.57 25.53 -22.08
CA ASN A 393 -29.08 26.33 -23.19
C ASN A 393 -30.60 26.65 -23.05
N TRP A 394 -31.37 25.80 -22.38
CA TRP A 394 -32.77 26.04 -22.09
C TRP A 394 -32.99 27.00 -20.94
N LEU A 395 -32.11 26.98 -19.91
CA LEU A 395 -32.13 27.88 -18.74
C LEU A 395 -31.64 29.30 -19.04
N GLN A 396 -30.94 29.51 -20.17
CA GLN A 396 -30.48 30.84 -20.62
C GLN A 396 -31.45 31.54 -21.58
N LYS A 397 -32.57 30.93 -21.91
CA LYS A 397 -33.71 31.51 -22.64
C LYS A 397 -34.87 31.85 -21.68
#